data_f35117ab9e954ef9f6b8965d7ae831a3
#
_entry.id   f35117ab9e954ef9f6b8965d7ae831a3
#
_cell.length_a   1.000
_cell.length_b   1.000
_cell.length_c   1.000
_cell.angle_alpha   90.00
_cell.angle_beta   90.00
_cell.angle_gamma   90.00
#
_symmetry.space_group_name_H-M   'P 1'
#
loop_
_entity.id
_entity.type
_entity.pdbx_description
1 polymer ?
#
loop_
_entity_poly.entity_id
_entity_poly.type
_entity_poly.pdbx_seq_one_letter_code
_entity_poly.pdbx_strand_id
1 'polypeptide(L)'
;MVAVAILAAGRGTRMKSDLPKVLHTLAGRSLVERVLDSCSLLDLDRQIVIVGYRGEQVKQALSHRSEVEFVEQTEQLGTGHAVQQVMPALSGYQGDILVLNGDAPLLRPETLKELVATHQSNQNAATLLTANLPNPQGYGRVFCNGDNLVSHIIEDRDCNIAQKQNRRVNAGIYCFNWQKLAESLPKLSTNNDQKEYYLTEVVDYLDPVMAFDAEDYRETNGINDRQQLSAAYDILQARIKEDWMKAGVTMIDPSSITIDENVELEADVILEPQTHLRGNTKIATGSRIGPGSLIENSQIGANVKVSYSVVSDAEIAANTRIGPYAHLRGGVKLGESCRVGNFVEIKKTTIGSNTNMAHLSYLGDATLGDRVNIGAGTITANYDGKQKHHTTIEQGTKTGSNSVLVAPITLGKNVTVAAGSVVTQDVNDNALVVARSRQKEIPDWHQE
;
A
#
# COMPACT_ATOMS: atom_id res chain seq x y z
N MET A 1 22.09 -22.82 -1.48
CA MET A 1 21.50 -22.23 -2.72
C MET A 1 19.99 -22.49 -2.68
N VAL A 2 19.20 -21.40 -2.81
CA VAL A 2 17.73 -21.46 -2.81
C VAL A 2 17.18 -20.60 -3.94
N ALA A 3 16.35 -21.20 -4.79
CA ALA A 3 15.55 -20.47 -5.78
C ALA A 3 14.10 -20.37 -5.28
N VAL A 4 13.36 -19.37 -5.72
CA VAL A 4 11.91 -19.29 -5.49
C VAL A 4 11.15 -19.28 -6.81
N ALA A 5 10.03 -20.00 -6.87
CA ALA A 5 9.06 -19.96 -7.95
C ALA A 5 7.69 -19.57 -7.40
N ILE A 6 7.13 -18.46 -7.91
CA ILE A 6 5.84 -17.94 -7.47
C ILE A 6 4.79 -18.22 -8.54
N LEU A 7 3.73 -18.93 -8.17
CA LEU A 7 2.62 -19.31 -9.04
C LEU A 7 1.66 -18.10 -9.22
N ALA A 8 1.75 -17.42 -10.35
CA ALA A 8 0.96 -16.22 -10.67
C ALA A 8 0.21 -16.33 -12.01
N ALA A 9 0.07 -17.52 -12.58
CA ALA A 9 -0.51 -17.74 -13.92
C ALA A 9 -2.05 -17.84 -13.94
N GLY A 10 -2.69 -18.01 -12.79
CA GLY A 10 -4.11 -18.31 -12.67
C GLY A 10 -5.04 -17.15 -13.06
N ARG A 11 -6.17 -17.44 -13.69
CA ARG A 11 -7.17 -16.46 -14.14
C ARG A 11 -7.92 -15.78 -12.99
N GLY A 12 -8.15 -16.45 -11.86
CA GLY A 12 -8.83 -15.89 -10.68
C GLY A 12 -10.29 -15.48 -10.94
N THR A 13 -11.07 -16.29 -11.61
CA THR A 13 -12.46 -15.98 -12.06
C THR A 13 -13.40 -15.59 -10.94
N ARG A 14 -13.19 -16.11 -9.71
CA ARG A 14 -13.98 -15.77 -8.52
C ARG A 14 -13.81 -14.32 -8.06
N MET A 15 -12.73 -13.64 -8.46
CA MET A 15 -12.54 -12.21 -8.18
C MET A 15 -13.50 -11.31 -8.97
N LYS A 16 -14.15 -11.83 -10.02
CA LYS A 16 -15.05 -11.09 -10.92
C LYS A 16 -14.43 -9.76 -11.39
N SER A 17 -13.20 -9.83 -11.87
CA SER A 17 -12.37 -8.69 -12.25
C SER A 17 -11.58 -9.01 -13.52
N ASP A 18 -11.35 -7.97 -14.31
CA ASP A 18 -10.43 -8.03 -15.44
C ASP A 18 -8.95 -7.93 -15.00
N LEU A 19 -8.70 -7.42 -13.81
CA LEU A 19 -7.36 -7.38 -13.23
C LEU A 19 -6.94 -8.81 -12.82
N PRO A 20 -5.72 -9.26 -13.17
CA PRO A 20 -5.17 -10.51 -12.64
C PRO A 20 -5.29 -10.59 -11.12
N LYS A 21 -5.69 -11.76 -10.61
CA LYS A 21 -5.91 -11.96 -9.17
C LYS A 21 -4.72 -11.46 -8.32
N VAL A 22 -3.53 -11.78 -8.72
CA VAL A 22 -2.29 -11.47 -8.01
C VAL A 22 -1.92 -9.98 -8.01
N LEU A 23 -2.57 -9.16 -8.84
CA LEU A 23 -2.37 -7.70 -8.90
C LEU A 23 -3.38 -6.92 -8.05
N HIS A 24 -4.37 -7.56 -7.42
CA HIS A 24 -5.19 -6.87 -6.44
C HIS A 24 -4.34 -6.41 -5.27
N THR A 25 -4.62 -5.20 -4.78
CA THR A 25 -3.80 -4.57 -3.72
C THR A 25 -4.33 -4.87 -2.33
N LEU A 26 -3.39 -4.98 -1.39
CA LEU A 26 -3.61 -5.16 0.04
C LEU A 26 -2.67 -4.24 0.79
N ALA A 27 -3.18 -3.23 1.49
CA ALA A 27 -2.43 -2.17 2.18
C ALA A 27 -1.30 -1.55 1.31
N GLY A 28 -1.67 -1.09 0.09
CA GLY A 28 -0.77 -0.37 -0.82
C GLY A 28 0.07 -1.23 -1.75
N ARG A 29 0.17 -2.57 -1.54
CA ARG A 29 0.97 -3.48 -2.39
C ARG A 29 0.12 -4.56 -3.03
N SER A 30 0.51 -5.04 -4.21
CA SER A 30 -0.15 -6.17 -4.86
C SER A 30 0.10 -7.49 -4.12
N LEU A 31 -0.80 -8.48 -4.30
CA LEU A 31 -0.65 -9.79 -3.64
C LEU A 31 0.69 -10.44 -3.99
N VAL A 32 1.09 -10.41 -5.28
CA VAL A 32 2.35 -11.01 -5.72
C VAL A 32 3.58 -10.30 -5.16
N GLU A 33 3.55 -8.97 -5.02
CA GLU A 33 4.64 -8.23 -4.38
C GLU A 33 4.80 -8.64 -2.92
N ARG A 34 3.70 -8.82 -2.19
CA ARG A 34 3.73 -9.29 -0.81
C ARG A 34 4.35 -10.66 -0.67
N VAL A 35 4.03 -11.57 -1.61
CA VAL A 35 4.66 -12.90 -1.63
C VAL A 35 6.16 -12.80 -1.93
N LEU A 36 6.58 -11.92 -2.84
CA LEU A 36 8.00 -11.64 -3.07
C LEU A 36 8.68 -11.06 -1.82
N ASP A 37 8.02 -10.12 -1.14
CA ASP A 37 8.54 -9.50 0.09
C ASP A 37 8.65 -10.49 1.27
N SER A 38 7.78 -11.51 1.32
CA SER A 38 7.89 -12.57 2.33
C SER A 38 9.18 -13.38 2.23
N CYS A 39 9.88 -13.30 1.09
CA CYS A 39 11.18 -13.94 0.90
C CYS A 39 12.38 -13.10 1.41
N SER A 40 12.16 -11.92 2.00
CA SER A 40 13.21 -10.94 2.35
C SER A 40 14.27 -11.44 3.33
N LEU A 41 14.00 -12.48 4.13
CA LEU A 41 14.97 -13.09 5.04
C LEU A 41 15.73 -14.29 4.45
N LEU A 42 15.49 -14.59 3.17
CA LEU A 42 16.14 -15.67 2.43
C LEU A 42 17.24 -15.10 1.53
N ASP A 43 18.38 -15.78 1.50
CA ASP A 43 19.43 -15.53 0.51
C ASP A 43 19.08 -16.32 -0.76
N LEU A 44 18.42 -15.67 -1.71
CA LEU A 44 17.89 -16.28 -2.92
C LEU A 44 18.84 -16.12 -4.10
N ASP A 45 19.22 -17.23 -4.73
CA ASP A 45 19.97 -17.19 -5.98
C ASP A 45 19.11 -16.74 -7.17
N ARG A 46 17.84 -17.11 -7.19
CA ARG A 46 16.91 -16.82 -8.29
C ARG A 46 15.49 -16.57 -7.78
N GLN A 47 14.81 -15.59 -8.39
CA GLN A 47 13.41 -15.28 -8.12
C GLN A 47 12.62 -15.37 -9.42
N ILE A 48 11.77 -16.39 -9.53
CA ILE A 48 11.02 -16.69 -10.74
C ILE A 48 9.53 -16.49 -10.48
N VAL A 49 8.86 -15.68 -11.29
CA VAL A 49 7.40 -15.51 -11.27
C VAL A 49 6.81 -16.19 -12.49
N ILE A 50 5.96 -17.20 -12.27
CA ILE A 50 5.29 -17.95 -13.33
C ILE A 50 4.01 -17.19 -13.70
N VAL A 51 3.99 -16.61 -14.88
CA VAL A 51 2.88 -15.79 -15.38
C VAL A 51 2.07 -16.56 -16.44
N GLY A 52 0.81 -16.17 -16.62
CA GLY A 52 -0.07 -16.80 -17.62
C GLY A 52 -1.17 -15.83 -18.05
N TYR A 53 -2.37 -15.93 -17.46
CA TYR A 53 -3.45 -15.01 -17.78
C TYR A 53 -3.04 -13.56 -17.61
N ARG A 54 -3.06 -12.78 -18.72
CA ARG A 54 -2.62 -11.37 -18.75
C ARG A 54 -1.21 -11.19 -18.17
N GLY A 55 -0.29 -12.10 -18.43
CA GLY A 55 1.07 -12.10 -17.90
C GLY A 55 1.82 -10.78 -18.10
N GLU A 56 1.59 -10.07 -19.22
CA GLU A 56 2.22 -8.78 -19.49
C GLU A 56 1.86 -7.70 -18.45
N GLN A 57 0.63 -7.72 -17.90
CA GLN A 57 0.27 -6.80 -16.82
C GLN A 57 1.03 -7.12 -15.53
N VAL A 58 1.25 -8.40 -15.24
CA VAL A 58 2.06 -8.81 -14.07
C VAL A 58 3.53 -8.42 -14.27
N LYS A 59 4.10 -8.66 -15.46
CA LYS A 59 5.47 -8.24 -15.78
C LYS A 59 5.65 -6.73 -15.66
N GLN A 60 4.69 -5.96 -16.17
CA GLN A 60 4.71 -4.49 -16.08
C GLN A 60 4.62 -4.00 -14.63
N ALA A 61 3.74 -4.59 -13.83
CA ALA A 61 3.59 -4.24 -12.41
C ALA A 61 4.86 -4.50 -11.60
N LEU A 62 5.60 -5.56 -11.93
CA LEU A 62 6.86 -5.95 -11.27
C LEU A 62 8.12 -5.41 -11.99
N SER A 63 7.99 -4.54 -12.99
CA SER A 63 9.13 -4.04 -13.79
C SER A 63 10.20 -3.29 -13.00
N HIS A 64 9.85 -2.80 -11.83
CA HIS A 64 10.78 -2.15 -10.90
C HIS A 64 11.66 -3.12 -10.10
N ARG A 65 11.36 -4.43 -10.16
CA ARG A 65 12.11 -5.51 -9.50
C ARG A 65 13.01 -6.22 -10.52
N SER A 66 14.22 -5.71 -10.67
CA SER A 66 15.20 -6.23 -11.63
C SER A 66 15.69 -7.64 -11.35
N GLU A 67 15.54 -8.11 -10.11
CA GLU A 67 15.93 -9.46 -9.65
C GLU A 67 14.91 -10.54 -10.06
N VAL A 68 13.72 -10.15 -10.53
CA VAL A 68 12.63 -11.07 -10.86
C VAL A 68 12.73 -11.54 -12.32
N GLU A 69 12.75 -12.85 -12.49
CA GLU A 69 12.68 -13.53 -13.78
C GLU A 69 11.24 -13.99 -14.05
N PHE A 70 10.84 -13.98 -15.32
CA PHE A 70 9.48 -14.42 -15.69
C PHE A 70 9.53 -15.69 -16.54
N VAL A 71 8.67 -16.64 -16.19
CA VAL A 71 8.44 -17.86 -16.97
C VAL A 71 6.97 -17.92 -17.35
N GLU A 72 6.65 -18.26 -18.58
CA GLU A 72 5.27 -18.27 -19.06
C GLU A 72 4.64 -19.69 -18.99
N GLN A 73 3.47 -19.75 -18.39
CA GLN A 73 2.55 -20.88 -18.51
C GLN A 73 1.46 -20.52 -19.52
N THR A 74 1.63 -20.94 -20.77
CA THR A 74 0.72 -20.60 -21.87
C THR A 74 -0.65 -21.28 -21.72
N GLU A 75 -0.66 -22.53 -21.25
CA GLU A 75 -1.86 -23.30 -20.96
C GLU A 75 -1.97 -23.55 -19.45
N GLN A 76 -3.10 -23.19 -18.83
CA GLN A 76 -3.31 -23.37 -17.40
C GLN A 76 -3.79 -24.79 -17.10
N LEU A 77 -2.88 -25.76 -17.14
CA LEU A 77 -3.15 -27.17 -16.93
C LEU A 77 -2.86 -27.65 -15.48
N GLY A 78 -2.84 -26.74 -14.53
CA GLY A 78 -2.66 -27.02 -13.10
C GLY A 78 -1.33 -26.54 -12.54
N THR A 79 -1.15 -26.71 -11.22
CA THR A 79 0.01 -26.21 -10.46
C THR A 79 1.29 -26.97 -10.76
N GLY A 80 1.21 -28.28 -10.99
CA GLY A 80 2.35 -29.10 -11.44
C GLY A 80 2.84 -28.65 -12.81
N HIS A 81 1.93 -28.41 -13.77
CA HIS A 81 2.28 -27.88 -15.09
C HIS A 81 2.96 -26.51 -14.99
N ALA A 82 2.53 -25.65 -14.07
CA ALA A 82 3.18 -24.35 -13.85
C ALA A 82 4.64 -24.52 -13.43
N VAL A 83 4.92 -25.42 -12.48
CA VAL A 83 6.28 -25.69 -12.01
C VAL A 83 7.12 -26.39 -13.10
N GLN A 84 6.54 -27.22 -13.95
CA GLN A 84 7.24 -27.80 -15.10
C GLN A 84 7.81 -26.72 -16.04
N GLN A 85 7.15 -25.57 -16.18
CA GLN A 85 7.65 -24.48 -17.02
C GLN A 85 8.96 -23.87 -16.50
N VAL A 86 9.29 -24.08 -15.22
CA VAL A 86 10.55 -23.57 -14.63
C VAL A 86 11.76 -24.45 -15.00
N MET A 87 11.53 -25.70 -15.45
CA MET A 87 12.61 -26.67 -15.73
C MET A 87 13.70 -26.11 -16.68
N PRO A 88 13.38 -25.48 -17.81
CA PRO A 88 14.41 -24.91 -18.68
C PRO A 88 15.24 -23.80 -18.00
N ALA A 89 14.60 -22.95 -17.20
CA ALA A 89 15.24 -21.85 -16.49
C ALA A 89 16.20 -22.35 -15.39
N LEU A 90 15.89 -23.47 -14.75
CA LEU A 90 16.71 -24.10 -13.71
C LEU A 90 17.54 -25.30 -14.23
N SER A 91 17.80 -25.38 -15.52
CA SER A 91 18.67 -26.42 -16.07
C SER A 91 20.07 -26.35 -15.45
N GLY A 92 20.52 -27.46 -14.84
CA GLY A 92 21.82 -27.53 -14.15
C GLY A 92 21.87 -26.91 -12.78
N TYR A 93 20.78 -26.34 -12.27
CA TYR A 93 20.70 -25.80 -10.91
C TYR A 93 20.82 -26.91 -9.86
N GLN A 94 21.63 -26.67 -8.85
CA GLN A 94 21.88 -27.61 -7.75
C GLN A 94 21.59 -26.95 -6.41
N GLY A 95 20.34 -26.93 -6.02
CA GLY A 95 19.91 -26.33 -4.77
C GLY A 95 18.48 -26.70 -4.46
N ASP A 96 17.88 -25.95 -3.57
CA ASP A 96 16.48 -26.11 -3.20
C ASP A 96 15.62 -25.11 -3.97
N ILE A 97 14.36 -25.45 -4.19
CA ILE A 97 13.37 -24.54 -4.75
C ILE A 97 12.21 -24.37 -3.78
N LEU A 98 11.91 -23.13 -3.46
CA LEU A 98 10.72 -22.74 -2.72
C LEU A 98 9.59 -22.43 -3.72
N VAL A 99 8.48 -23.14 -3.65
CA VAL A 99 7.31 -22.94 -4.51
C VAL A 99 6.22 -22.27 -3.67
N LEU A 100 5.80 -21.06 -4.08
CA LEU A 100 4.83 -20.23 -3.38
C LEU A 100 3.62 -19.92 -4.25
N ASN A 101 2.46 -19.81 -3.62
CA ASN A 101 1.26 -19.30 -4.27
C ASN A 101 1.27 -17.77 -4.29
N GLY A 102 1.16 -17.12 -5.46
CA GLY A 102 1.17 -15.68 -5.62
C GLY A 102 -0.06 -14.97 -5.02
N ASP A 103 -0.99 -15.73 -4.46
CA ASP A 103 -2.20 -15.25 -3.79
C ASP A 103 -2.21 -15.48 -2.27
N ALA A 104 -1.07 -15.82 -1.66
CA ALA A 104 -0.90 -16.01 -0.21
C ALA A 104 -0.13 -14.83 0.43
N PRO A 105 -0.71 -13.62 0.49
CA PRO A 105 0.01 -12.37 0.82
C PRO A 105 0.28 -12.17 2.31
N LEU A 106 -0.17 -13.09 3.17
CA LEU A 106 -0.02 -12.98 4.63
C LEU A 106 1.16 -13.79 5.17
N LEU A 107 1.91 -14.46 4.29
CA LEU A 107 3.11 -15.22 4.65
C LEU A 107 4.13 -14.31 5.33
N ARG A 108 4.72 -14.81 6.42
CA ARG A 108 5.80 -14.12 7.13
C ARG A 108 7.17 -14.57 6.65
N PRO A 109 8.14 -13.64 6.56
CA PRO A 109 9.52 -13.99 6.22
C PRO A 109 10.13 -15.03 7.18
N GLU A 110 9.81 -14.96 8.46
CA GLU A 110 10.28 -15.88 9.49
C GLU A 110 9.80 -17.31 9.22
N THR A 111 8.53 -17.48 8.88
CA THR A 111 7.93 -18.78 8.56
C THR A 111 8.63 -19.43 7.36
N LEU A 112 8.91 -18.67 6.31
CA LEU A 112 9.62 -19.20 5.14
C LEU A 112 11.08 -19.52 5.44
N LYS A 113 11.75 -18.70 6.26
CA LYS A 113 13.11 -18.96 6.72
C LYS A 113 13.19 -20.26 7.52
N GLU A 114 12.27 -20.49 8.44
CA GLU A 114 12.21 -21.71 9.23
C GLU A 114 11.85 -22.95 8.39
N LEU A 115 10.95 -22.80 7.41
CA LEU A 115 10.60 -23.86 6.46
C LEU A 115 11.84 -24.32 5.68
N VAL A 116 12.61 -23.39 5.12
CA VAL A 116 13.84 -23.68 4.37
C VAL A 116 14.89 -24.28 5.29
N ALA A 117 15.10 -23.74 6.49
CA ALA A 117 16.05 -24.27 7.46
C ALA A 117 15.70 -25.69 7.88
N THR A 118 14.43 -25.98 8.11
CA THR A 118 13.94 -27.33 8.42
C THR A 118 14.15 -28.30 7.26
N HIS A 119 13.92 -27.84 6.02
CA HIS A 119 14.17 -28.62 4.83
C HIS A 119 15.63 -29.04 4.71
N GLN A 120 16.54 -28.08 4.85
CA GLN A 120 17.98 -28.26 4.68
C GLN A 120 18.60 -29.12 5.81
N SER A 121 18.23 -28.83 7.06
CA SER A 121 18.79 -29.54 8.22
C SER A 121 18.44 -31.04 8.23
N ASN A 122 17.26 -31.39 7.72
CA ASN A 122 16.81 -32.78 7.62
C ASN A 122 17.15 -33.45 6.27
N GLN A 123 17.75 -32.72 5.32
CA GLN A 123 18.07 -33.20 3.97
C GLN A 123 16.84 -33.79 3.25
N ASN A 124 15.69 -33.17 3.43
CA ASN A 124 14.42 -33.63 2.89
C ASN A 124 14.39 -33.59 1.35
N ALA A 125 13.62 -34.47 0.74
CA ALA A 125 13.28 -34.33 -0.67
C ALA A 125 12.23 -33.25 -0.90
N ALA A 126 11.30 -33.13 0.05
CA ALA A 126 10.33 -32.05 0.13
C ALA A 126 9.99 -31.71 1.58
N THR A 127 9.71 -30.44 1.84
CA THR A 127 9.09 -29.98 3.08
C THR A 127 7.91 -29.11 2.71
N LEU A 128 6.72 -29.48 3.16
CA LEU A 128 5.51 -28.71 2.85
C LEU A 128 5.04 -27.91 4.06
N LEU A 129 4.62 -26.67 3.83
CA LEU A 129 3.96 -25.86 4.85
C LEU A 129 2.56 -26.39 5.07
N THR A 130 2.24 -26.69 6.31
CA THR A 130 0.93 -27.16 6.75
C THR A 130 0.33 -26.18 7.75
N ALA A 131 -0.98 -26.24 7.92
CA ALA A 131 -1.68 -25.45 8.91
C ALA A 131 -2.84 -26.23 9.53
N ASN A 132 -3.13 -26.01 10.81
CA ASN A 132 -4.29 -26.57 11.48
C ASN A 132 -5.46 -25.59 11.43
N LEU A 133 -6.33 -25.74 10.43
CA LEU A 133 -7.44 -24.83 10.19
C LEU A 133 -8.66 -25.15 11.09
N PRO A 134 -9.33 -24.13 11.66
CA PRO A 134 -10.64 -24.32 12.31
C PRO A 134 -11.70 -24.89 11.36
N ASN A 135 -11.71 -24.43 10.11
CA ASN A 135 -12.53 -24.97 9.01
C ASN A 135 -11.62 -25.33 7.82
N PRO A 136 -11.29 -26.61 7.64
CA PRO A 136 -10.38 -27.06 6.60
C PRO A 136 -11.06 -27.32 5.24
N GLN A 137 -12.32 -26.97 5.06
CA GLN A 137 -13.08 -27.21 3.84
C GLN A 137 -12.39 -26.61 2.60
N GLY A 138 -12.25 -27.38 1.54
CA GLY A 138 -11.66 -26.97 0.28
C GLY A 138 -10.14 -27.09 0.20
N TYR A 139 -9.47 -27.56 1.25
CA TYR A 139 -8.03 -27.79 1.29
C TYR A 139 -7.69 -29.29 1.27
N GLY A 140 -6.58 -29.65 0.66
CA GLY A 140 -6.01 -31.00 0.76
C GLY A 140 -5.62 -31.33 2.21
N ARG A 141 -5.93 -32.53 2.67
CA ARG A 141 -5.60 -33.02 4.02
C ARG A 141 -4.25 -33.71 4.00
N VAL A 142 -3.40 -33.34 4.94
CA VAL A 142 -2.06 -33.91 5.11
C VAL A 142 -2.08 -34.95 6.20
N PHE A 143 -1.66 -36.17 5.87
CA PHE A 143 -1.55 -37.28 6.79
C PHE A 143 -0.08 -37.58 7.05
N CYS A 144 0.32 -37.60 8.31
CA CYS A 144 1.70 -37.83 8.75
C CYS A 144 1.79 -38.98 9.71
N ASN A 145 2.97 -39.60 9.79
CA ASN A 145 3.35 -40.49 10.89
C ASN A 145 3.82 -39.71 12.13
N GLY A 146 4.34 -40.38 13.15
CA GLY A 146 4.75 -39.78 14.43
C GLY A 146 5.86 -38.76 14.34
N ASP A 147 6.66 -38.74 13.28
CA ASP A 147 7.83 -37.86 13.06
C ASP A 147 7.55 -36.71 12.09
N ASN A 148 6.30 -36.36 11.86
CA ASN A 148 5.86 -35.39 10.85
C ASN A 148 6.23 -35.79 9.40
N LEU A 149 6.65 -37.00 9.14
CA LEU A 149 6.85 -37.49 7.79
C LEU A 149 5.48 -37.72 7.12
N VAL A 150 5.32 -37.09 5.97
CA VAL A 150 4.07 -37.11 5.19
C VAL A 150 3.92 -38.50 4.55
N SER A 151 2.79 -39.14 4.83
CA SER A 151 2.44 -40.42 4.19
C SER A 151 1.67 -40.19 2.88
N HIS A 152 0.75 -39.23 2.89
CA HIS A 152 -0.03 -38.87 1.69
C HIS A 152 -0.80 -37.56 1.89
N ILE A 153 -1.23 -36.96 0.80
CA ILE A 153 -2.12 -35.80 0.76
C ILE A 153 -3.39 -36.23 0.03
N ILE A 154 -4.56 -35.93 0.61
CA ILE A 154 -5.85 -36.22 -0.03
C ILE A 154 -6.60 -34.91 -0.23
N GLU A 155 -6.98 -34.62 -1.46
CA GLU A 155 -7.77 -33.45 -1.78
C GLU A 155 -9.16 -33.50 -1.09
N ASP A 156 -9.73 -32.33 -0.73
CA ASP A 156 -10.97 -32.25 0.04
C ASP A 156 -12.13 -33.03 -0.58
N ARG A 157 -12.21 -33.08 -1.90
CA ARG A 157 -13.28 -33.77 -2.64
C ARG A 157 -13.13 -35.28 -2.56
N ASP A 158 -11.91 -35.77 -2.49
CA ASP A 158 -11.59 -37.20 -2.47
C ASP A 158 -11.56 -37.77 -1.04
N CYS A 159 -11.67 -36.88 -0.01
CA CYS A 159 -11.71 -37.31 1.38
C CYS A 159 -13.04 -38.00 1.73
N ASN A 160 -12.96 -39.12 2.40
CA ASN A 160 -14.08 -39.75 3.07
C ASN A 160 -14.45 -38.98 4.37
N ILE A 161 -15.57 -39.33 5.06
CA ILE A 161 -16.07 -38.66 6.25
C ILE A 161 -15.03 -38.59 7.38
N ALA A 162 -14.29 -39.68 7.62
CA ALA A 162 -13.27 -39.72 8.67
C ALA A 162 -12.06 -38.84 8.30
N GLN A 163 -11.61 -38.85 7.06
CA GLN A 163 -10.50 -38.03 6.58
C GLN A 163 -10.81 -36.52 6.63
N LYS A 164 -12.07 -36.14 6.42
CA LYS A 164 -12.53 -34.74 6.56
C LYS A 164 -12.41 -34.18 7.98
N GLN A 165 -12.29 -35.04 9.00
CA GLN A 165 -12.05 -34.61 10.38
C GLN A 165 -10.61 -34.14 10.62
N ASN A 166 -9.68 -34.51 9.75
CA ASN A 166 -8.31 -34.02 9.83
C ASN A 166 -8.29 -32.51 9.53
N ARG A 167 -7.73 -31.73 10.47
CA ARG A 167 -7.62 -30.26 10.37
C ARG A 167 -6.30 -29.81 9.77
N ARG A 168 -5.31 -30.70 9.68
CA ARG A 168 -4.00 -30.40 9.10
C ARG A 168 -4.11 -30.38 7.60
N VAL A 169 -3.93 -29.20 7.02
CA VAL A 169 -4.10 -28.96 5.58
C VAL A 169 -2.79 -28.63 4.90
N ASN A 170 -2.76 -28.90 3.61
CA ASN A 170 -1.70 -28.47 2.71
C ASN A 170 -1.90 -26.99 2.35
N ALA A 171 -0.93 -26.13 2.68
CA ALA A 171 -0.94 -24.71 2.32
C ALA A 171 -0.63 -24.43 0.84
N GLY A 172 -0.18 -25.44 0.09
CA GLY A 172 0.29 -25.26 -1.30
C GLY A 172 1.64 -24.52 -1.39
N ILE A 173 2.41 -24.55 -0.33
CA ILE A 173 3.72 -23.91 -0.19
C ILE A 173 4.72 -25.00 0.14
N TYR A 174 5.82 -25.07 -0.62
CA TYR A 174 6.75 -26.17 -0.56
C TYR A 174 8.20 -25.71 -0.68
N CYS A 175 9.10 -26.38 0.04
CA CYS A 175 10.52 -26.38 -0.26
C CYS A 175 10.91 -27.77 -0.78
N PHE A 176 11.50 -27.82 -1.97
CA PHE A 176 11.91 -29.07 -2.60
C PHE A 176 13.41 -29.07 -2.88
N ASN A 177 14.05 -30.23 -2.77
CA ASN A 177 15.30 -30.45 -3.47
C ASN A 177 15.03 -30.44 -4.98
N TRP A 178 15.67 -29.51 -5.71
CA TRP A 178 15.35 -29.29 -7.12
C TRP A 178 15.59 -30.51 -8.00
N GLN A 179 16.68 -31.24 -7.83
CA GLN A 179 17.00 -32.39 -8.66
C GLN A 179 15.91 -33.46 -8.52
N LYS A 180 15.55 -33.80 -7.28
CA LYS A 180 14.49 -34.78 -7.01
C LYS A 180 13.13 -34.35 -7.55
N LEU A 181 12.81 -33.04 -7.44
CA LEU A 181 11.59 -32.50 -8.00
C LEU A 181 11.59 -32.60 -9.54
N ALA A 182 12.67 -32.17 -10.19
CA ALA A 182 12.79 -32.18 -11.64
C ALA A 182 12.64 -33.60 -12.23
N GLU A 183 13.14 -34.62 -11.52
CA GLU A 183 12.95 -36.03 -11.88
C GLU A 183 11.51 -36.53 -11.68
N SER A 184 10.75 -35.88 -10.80
CA SER A 184 9.39 -36.27 -10.44
C SER A 184 8.33 -35.56 -11.29
N LEU A 185 8.56 -34.30 -11.68
CA LEU A 185 7.61 -33.52 -12.47
C LEU A 185 7.11 -34.17 -13.77
N PRO A 186 7.96 -34.91 -14.56
CA PRO A 186 7.47 -35.60 -15.77
C PRO A 186 6.55 -36.79 -15.48
N LYS A 187 6.46 -37.26 -14.23
CA LYS A 187 5.65 -38.41 -13.83
C LYS A 187 4.21 -37.99 -13.46
N LEU A 188 3.96 -36.69 -13.32
CA LEU A 188 2.63 -36.18 -13.00
C LEU A 188 1.60 -36.57 -14.06
N SER A 189 0.40 -36.87 -13.63
CA SER A 189 -0.71 -37.25 -14.49
C SER A 189 -1.90 -36.26 -14.38
N THR A 190 -2.81 -36.38 -15.34
CA THR A 190 -4.09 -35.65 -15.30
C THR A 190 -5.25 -36.58 -14.91
N ASN A 191 -4.95 -37.69 -14.28
CA ASN A 191 -5.95 -38.70 -13.93
C ASN A 191 -6.68 -38.37 -12.62
N ASN A 192 -7.26 -37.17 -12.58
CA ASN A 192 -8.03 -36.63 -11.45
C ASN A 192 -9.29 -35.89 -11.94
N ASP A 193 -10.19 -35.51 -11.04
CA ASP A 193 -11.49 -34.90 -11.35
C ASP A 193 -11.39 -33.59 -12.19
N GLN A 194 -10.33 -32.83 -12.02
CA GLN A 194 -10.14 -31.56 -12.74
C GLN A 194 -9.36 -31.72 -14.04
N LYS A 195 -8.78 -32.89 -14.30
CA LYS A 195 -7.87 -33.18 -15.44
C LYS A 195 -6.68 -32.23 -15.49
N GLU A 196 -6.15 -31.88 -14.33
CA GLU A 196 -5.01 -30.97 -14.14
C GLU A 196 -3.79 -31.75 -13.58
N TYR A 197 -2.58 -31.24 -13.87
CA TYR A 197 -1.36 -31.71 -13.23
C TYR A 197 -1.26 -31.09 -11.83
N TYR A 198 -1.54 -31.88 -10.80
CA TYR A 198 -1.44 -31.39 -9.41
C TYR A 198 0.00 -31.53 -8.91
N LEU A 199 0.54 -30.40 -8.38
CA LEU A 199 1.86 -30.44 -7.76
C LEU A 199 1.89 -31.34 -6.51
N THR A 200 0.76 -31.51 -5.84
CA THR A 200 0.64 -32.42 -4.68
C THR A 200 0.99 -33.90 -5.00
N GLU A 201 0.80 -34.31 -6.25
CA GLU A 201 1.15 -35.70 -6.67
C GLU A 201 2.66 -36.01 -6.61
N VAL A 202 3.54 -34.99 -6.64
CA VAL A 202 4.99 -35.19 -6.52
C VAL A 202 5.39 -35.84 -5.19
N VAL A 203 4.57 -35.65 -4.14
CA VAL A 203 4.80 -36.21 -2.81
C VAL A 203 4.90 -37.76 -2.86
N ASP A 204 4.17 -38.38 -3.75
CA ASP A 204 4.18 -39.85 -3.92
C ASP A 204 5.48 -40.38 -4.55
N TYR A 205 6.29 -39.49 -5.14
CA TYR A 205 7.56 -39.81 -5.80
C TYR A 205 8.79 -39.34 -5.04
N LEU A 206 8.61 -38.69 -3.89
CA LEU A 206 9.67 -38.08 -3.10
C LEU A 206 9.80 -38.71 -1.72
N ASP A 207 11.03 -38.90 -1.26
CA ASP A 207 11.34 -39.42 0.07
C ASP A 207 12.69 -38.87 0.54
N PRO A 208 12.80 -38.36 1.79
CA PRO A 208 11.73 -38.10 2.75
C PRO A 208 10.92 -36.82 2.46
N VAL A 209 9.63 -36.85 2.79
CA VAL A 209 8.74 -35.69 2.74
C VAL A 209 8.29 -35.34 4.14
N MET A 210 8.53 -34.11 4.58
CA MET A 210 8.19 -33.63 5.92
C MET A 210 7.14 -32.53 5.89
N ALA A 211 6.25 -32.53 6.88
CA ALA A 211 5.32 -31.43 7.12
C ALA A 211 5.90 -30.47 8.17
N PHE A 212 5.80 -29.15 7.89
CA PHE A 212 6.15 -28.06 8.80
C PHE A 212 4.89 -27.23 9.07
N ASP A 213 4.45 -27.15 10.31
CA ASP A 213 3.23 -26.42 10.67
C ASP A 213 3.51 -24.92 10.82
N ALA A 214 2.73 -24.08 10.15
CA ALA A 214 2.73 -22.64 10.39
C ALA A 214 2.26 -22.34 11.82
N GLU A 215 2.95 -21.44 12.52
CA GLU A 215 2.57 -21.00 13.86
C GLU A 215 1.19 -20.30 13.85
N ASP A 216 0.99 -19.40 12.90
CA ASP A 216 -0.28 -18.72 12.64
C ASP A 216 -0.91 -19.25 11.34
N TYR A 217 -1.92 -20.13 11.46
CA TYR A 217 -2.59 -20.69 10.29
C TYR A 217 -3.13 -19.64 9.31
N ARG A 218 -3.35 -18.39 9.74
CA ARG A 218 -3.85 -17.30 8.91
C ARG A 218 -2.85 -16.88 7.83
N GLU A 219 -1.57 -17.18 8.01
CA GLU A 219 -0.52 -16.90 7.01
C GLU A 219 -0.71 -17.71 5.72
N THR A 220 -1.31 -18.88 5.84
CA THR A 220 -1.48 -19.81 4.72
C THR A 220 -2.73 -19.54 3.88
N ASN A 221 -3.54 -18.55 4.26
CA ASN A 221 -4.79 -18.25 3.58
C ASN A 221 -4.53 -17.65 2.18
N GLY A 222 -4.88 -18.40 1.15
CA GLY A 222 -4.93 -17.90 -0.22
C GLY A 222 -6.17 -17.05 -0.47
N ILE A 223 -6.02 -15.98 -1.26
CA ILE A 223 -7.11 -15.07 -1.64
C ILE A 223 -7.69 -15.48 -2.98
N ASN A 224 -8.96 -15.87 -3.01
CA ASN A 224 -9.65 -16.32 -4.21
C ASN A 224 -10.83 -15.44 -4.62
N ASP A 225 -11.38 -14.67 -3.70
CA ASP A 225 -12.52 -13.77 -3.91
C ASP A 225 -12.39 -12.48 -3.07
N ARG A 226 -13.38 -11.59 -3.22
CA ARG A 226 -13.39 -10.29 -2.54
C ARG A 226 -13.63 -10.38 -1.04
N GLN A 227 -14.31 -11.39 -0.55
CA GLN A 227 -14.54 -11.59 0.88
C GLN A 227 -13.23 -12.02 1.56
N GLN A 228 -12.50 -12.98 0.94
CA GLN A 228 -11.19 -13.38 1.42
C GLN A 228 -10.17 -12.23 1.34
N LEU A 229 -10.24 -11.37 0.31
CA LEU A 229 -9.40 -10.17 0.22
C LEU A 229 -9.66 -9.21 1.39
N SER A 230 -10.94 -8.97 1.72
CA SER A 230 -11.30 -8.11 2.87
C SER A 230 -10.83 -8.72 4.20
N ALA A 231 -11.03 -10.01 4.42
CA ALA A 231 -10.57 -10.68 5.63
C ALA A 231 -9.04 -10.65 5.78
N ALA A 232 -8.31 -10.82 4.68
CA ALA A 232 -6.85 -10.70 4.68
C ALA A 232 -6.40 -9.26 4.97
N TYR A 233 -7.14 -8.25 4.48
CA TYR A 233 -6.87 -6.85 4.80
C TYR A 233 -6.98 -6.60 6.31
N ASP A 234 -8.02 -7.10 6.96
CA ASP A 234 -8.22 -6.91 8.40
C ASP A 234 -7.09 -7.56 9.23
N ILE A 235 -6.66 -8.76 8.83
CA ILE A 235 -5.53 -9.46 9.47
C ILE A 235 -4.24 -8.65 9.34
N LEU A 236 -3.95 -8.18 8.12
CA LEU A 236 -2.75 -7.40 7.86
C LEU A 236 -2.77 -6.06 8.60
N GLN A 237 -3.90 -5.34 8.58
CA GLN A 237 -4.07 -4.10 9.30
C GLN A 237 -3.88 -4.29 10.82
N ALA A 238 -4.34 -5.39 11.37
CA ALA A 238 -4.11 -5.71 12.77
C ALA A 238 -2.61 -5.86 13.07
N ARG A 239 -1.84 -6.57 12.22
CA ARG A 239 -0.39 -6.73 12.34
C ARG A 239 0.34 -5.39 12.25
N ILE A 240 0.10 -4.62 11.18
CA ILE A 240 0.74 -3.30 10.97
C ILE A 240 0.51 -2.37 12.17
N LYS A 241 -0.72 -2.31 12.67
CA LYS A 241 -1.06 -1.46 13.82
C LYS A 241 -0.43 -1.93 15.11
N GLU A 242 -0.39 -3.23 15.35
CA GLU A 242 0.29 -3.81 16.51
C GLU A 242 1.78 -3.47 16.53
N ASP A 243 2.45 -3.57 15.38
CA ASP A 243 3.87 -3.27 15.25
C ASP A 243 4.15 -1.78 15.51
N TRP A 244 3.35 -0.86 14.96
CA TRP A 244 3.48 0.57 15.23
C TRP A 244 3.19 0.93 16.70
N MET A 245 2.19 0.30 17.33
CA MET A 245 1.94 0.51 18.77
C MET A 245 3.11 0.02 19.62
N LYS A 246 3.73 -1.11 19.29
CA LYS A 246 4.96 -1.59 19.94
C LYS A 246 6.15 -0.64 19.72
N ALA A 247 6.19 0.06 18.58
CA ALA A 247 7.19 1.06 18.24
C ALA A 247 6.94 2.44 18.88
N GLY A 248 5.90 2.60 19.71
CA GLY A 248 5.62 3.81 20.46
C GLY A 248 4.59 4.76 19.83
N VAL A 249 3.82 4.32 18.83
CA VAL A 249 2.71 5.09 18.26
C VAL A 249 1.45 4.88 19.09
N THR A 250 0.76 5.95 19.44
CA THR A 250 -0.53 5.90 20.14
C THR A 250 -1.69 5.92 19.14
N MET A 251 -2.60 4.94 19.24
CA MET A 251 -3.82 4.87 18.43
C MET A 251 -5.04 4.92 19.33
N ILE A 252 -5.91 5.94 19.18
CA ILE A 252 -7.08 6.12 20.05
C ILE A 252 -8.17 5.11 19.73
N ASP A 253 -8.39 4.81 18.46
CA ASP A 253 -9.30 3.76 17.99
C ASP A 253 -8.67 2.99 16.83
N PRO A 254 -7.87 1.95 17.12
CA PRO A 254 -7.19 1.17 16.08
C PRO A 254 -8.15 0.55 15.06
N SER A 255 -9.42 0.32 15.44
CA SER A 255 -10.39 -0.33 14.55
C SER A 255 -10.76 0.54 13.34
N SER A 256 -10.77 1.85 13.50
CA SER A 256 -11.13 2.82 12.46
C SER A 256 -9.92 3.40 11.70
N ILE A 257 -8.70 3.03 12.09
CA ILE A 257 -7.45 3.51 11.48
C ILE A 257 -6.98 2.53 10.43
N THR A 258 -6.52 3.04 9.26
CA THR A 258 -5.88 2.23 8.23
C THR A 258 -4.51 2.78 7.87
N ILE A 259 -3.52 1.90 7.72
CA ILE A 259 -2.13 2.26 7.48
C ILE A 259 -1.60 1.36 6.36
N ASP A 260 -1.11 1.97 5.28
CA ASP A 260 -0.39 1.25 4.23
C ASP A 260 1.01 0.84 4.73
N GLU A 261 1.56 -0.21 4.15
CA GLU A 261 2.81 -0.81 4.62
C GLU A 261 4.04 0.08 4.43
N ASN A 262 4.02 0.96 3.42
CA ASN A 262 5.12 1.90 3.15
C ASN A 262 5.09 3.15 4.03
N VAL A 263 4.11 3.26 4.94
CA VAL A 263 4.03 4.37 5.89
C VAL A 263 5.09 4.21 6.97
N GLU A 264 5.79 5.29 7.28
CA GLU A 264 6.77 5.35 8.35
C GLU A 264 6.29 6.31 9.45
N LEU A 265 6.29 5.84 10.70
CA LEU A 265 5.86 6.62 11.86
C LEU A 265 6.99 6.65 12.89
N GLU A 266 7.28 7.84 13.41
CA GLU A 266 8.18 7.94 14.56
C GLU A 266 7.43 7.71 15.88
N ALA A 267 8.16 7.44 16.95
CA ALA A 267 7.61 7.34 18.30
C ALA A 267 6.89 8.63 18.71
N ASP A 268 5.92 8.51 19.65
CA ASP A 268 5.10 9.63 20.15
C ASP A 268 4.14 10.25 19.09
N VAL A 269 3.98 9.63 17.93
CA VAL A 269 2.89 9.99 17.01
C VAL A 269 1.55 9.51 17.59
N ILE A 270 0.53 10.37 17.51
CA ILE A 270 -0.84 10.05 17.95
C ILE A 270 -1.76 10.02 16.74
N LEU A 271 -2.41 8.87 16.52
CA LEU A 271 -3.43 8.69 15.49
C LEU A 271 -4.83 8.68 16.13
N GLU A 272 -5.65 9.62 15.69
CA GLU A 272 -7.05 9.75 16.09
C GLU A 272 -7.97 8.83 15.26
N PRO A 273 -9.23 8.61 15.68
CA PRO A 273 -10.17 7.77 14.93
C PRO A 273 -10.35 8.19 13.46
N GLN A 274 -10.62 7.22 12.59
CA GLN A 274 -10.86 7.42 11.16
C GLN A 274 -9.69 8.12 10.44
N THR A 275 -8.47 7.85 10.86
CA THR A 275 -7.25 8.28 10.18
C THR A 275 -6.84 7.26 9.13
N HIS A 276 -6.55 7.73 7.91
CA HIS A 276 -6.08 6.90 6.81
C HIS A 276 -4.71 7.39 6.34
N LEU A 277 -3.69 6.53 6.44
CA LEU A 277 -2.32 6.81 6.00
C LEU A 277 -1.99 5.95 4.80
N ARG A 278 -1.65 6.55 3.67
CA ARG A 278 -1.46 5.86 2.40
C ARG A 278 -0.12 6.17 1.73
N GLY A 279 0.31 5.22 0.90
CA GLY A 279 1.48 5.36 0.04
C GLY A 279 2.77 5.61 0.84
N ASN A 280 3.68 6.40 0.28
CA ASN A 280 4.98 6.72 0.88
C ASN A 280 4.86 7.91 1.84
N THR A 281 4.07 7.76 2.91
CA THR A 281 3.84 8.80 3.92
C THR A 281 4.78 8.62 5.11
N LYS A 282 5.41 9.72 5.56
CA LYS A 282 6.24 9.75 6.77
C LYS A 282 5.72 10.77 7.76
N ILE A 283 5.64 10.40 9.04
CA ILE A 283 5.13 11.27 10.10
C ILE A 283 6.12 11.30 11.26
N ALA A 284 6.66 12.49 11.53
CA ALA A 284 7.65 12.68 12.58
C ALA A 284 7.00 12.84 13.98
N THR A 285 7.85 12.65 14.97
CA THR A 285 7.55 12.60 16.40
C THR A 285 6.66 13.77 16.89
N GLY A 286 5.83 13.51 17.89
CA GLY A 286 4.96 14.50 18.54
C GLY A 286 3.78 14.96 17.67
N SER A 287 3.64 14.45 16.47
CA SER A 287 2.55 14.80 15.56
C SER A 287 1.25 14.09 15.92
N ARG A 288 0.12 14.79 15.74
CA ARG A 288 -1.24 14.29 16.01
C ARG A 288 -2.08 14.36 14.75
N ILE A 289 -2.48 13.21 14.23
CA ILE A 289 -3.18 13.08 12.95
C ILE A 289 -4.59 12.53 13.18
N GLY A 290 -5.56 13.21 12.59
CA GLY A 290 -6.98 12.88 12.74
C GLY A 290 -7.68 13.82 13.74
N PRO A 291 -8.97 13.58 14.07
CA PRO A 291 -9.77 12.52 13.47
C PRO A 291 -10.15 12.79 12.01
N GLY A 292 -10.66 11.77 11.34
CA GLY A 292 -11.26 11.91 10.00
C GLY A 292 -10.31 12.47 8.93
N SER A 293 -9.02 12.11 8.95
CA SER A 293 -8.02 12.67 8.04
C SER A 293 -7.43 11.62 7.12
N LEU A 294 -7.16 12.02 5.88
CA LEU A 294 -6.41 11.23 4.89
C LEU A 294 -5.07 11.90 4.62
N ILE A 295 -3.98 11.17 4.82
CA ILE A 295 -2.63 11.59 4.47
C ILE A 295 -2.08 10.60 3.44
N GLU A 296 -1.65 11.08 2.30
CA GLU A 296 -1.16 10.26 1.21
C GLU A 296 0.13 10.83 0.61
N ASN A 297 1.15 9.98 0.40
CA ASN A 297 2.43 10.35 -0.22
C ASN A 297 3.04 11.65 0.32
N SER A 298 2.98 11.87 1.64
CA SER A 298 3.33 13.16 2.24
C SER A 298 4.36 13.04 3.36
N GLN A 299 5.16 14.10 3.52
CA GLN A 299 6.15 14.22 4.58
C GLN A 299 5.62 15.18 5.65
N ILE A 300 5.38 14.68 6.85
CA ILE A 300 4.83 15.45 7.98
C ILE A 300 5.92 15.62 9.03
N GLY A 301 6.34 16.86 9.26
CA GLY A 301 7.36 17.21 10.26
C GLY A 301 6.90 17.01 11.70
N ALA A 302 7.80 17.30 12.64
CA ALA A 302 7.54 17.12 14.06
C ALA A 302 6.46 18.09 14.62
N ASN A 303 5.69 17.62 15.60
CA ASN A 303 4.67 18.42 16.29
C ASN A 303 3.57 19.00 15.39
N VAL A 304 3.33 18.41 14.23
CA VAL A 304 2.26 18.82 13.31
C VAL A 304 0.92 18.29 13.79
N LYS A 305 -0.12 19.12 13.66
CA LYS A 305 -1.50 18.72 13.96
C LYS A 305 -2.35 18.79 12.70
N VAL A 306 -2.98 17.67 12.34
CA VAL A 306 -3.92 17.58 11.20
C VAL A 306 -5.25 17.06 11.72
N SER A 307 -6.36 17.69 11.36
CA SER A 307 -7.70 17.21 11.73
C SER A 307 -8.71 17.40 10.61
N TYR A 308 -9.56 16.39 10.37
CA TYR A 308 -10.63 16.40 9.36
C TYR A 308 -10.17 16.95 8.01
N SER A 309 -9.00 16.55 7.54
CA SER A 309 -8.37 17.17 6.37
C SER A 309 -7.77 16.14 5.44
N VAL A 310 -7.60 16.52 4.17
CA VAL A 310 -6.93 15.74 3.15
C VAL A 310 -5.60 16.39 2.80
N VAL A 311 -4.52 15.60 2.89
CA VAL A 311 -3.16 16.03 2.56
C VAL A 311 -2.55 15.01 1.60
N SER A 312 -2.27 15.43 0.37
CA SER A 312 -1.72 14.55 -0.67
C SER A 312 -0.49 15.16 -1.32
N ASP A 313 0.55 14.35 -1.52
CA ASP A 313 1.81 14.72 -2.19
C ASP A 313 2.39 16.06 -1.68
N ALA A 314 2.48 16.21 -0.35
CA ALA A 314 2.83 17.46 0.33
C ALA A 314 4.00 17.30 1.30
N GLU A 315 4.76 18.38 1.50
CA GLU A 315 5.81 18.50 2.51
C GLU A 315 5.37 19.56 3.55
N ILE A 316 5.22 19.14 4.80
CA ILE A 316 4.73 19.97 5.90
C ILE A 316 5.82 20.06 6.96
N ALA A 317 6.37 21.26 7.16
CA ALA A 317 7.40 21.47 8.19
C ALA A 317 6.79 21.50 9.62
N ALA A 318 7.68 21.45 10.61
CA ALA A 318 7.34 21.28 12.00
C ALA A 318 6.39 22.36 12.57
N ASN A 319 5.69 22.02 13.66
CA ASN A 319 4.83 22.91 14.44
C ASN A 319 3.64 23.48 13.68
N THR A 320 3.32 22.96 12.50
CA THR A 320 2.22 23.42 11.63
C THR A 320 0.88 22.81 12.04
N ARG A 321 -0.21 23.59 11.87
CA ARG A 321 -1.57 23.15 12.15
C ARG A 321 -2.42 23.20 10.89
N ILE A 322 -3.10 22.08 10.58
CA ILE A 322 -3.92 21.90 9.38
C ILE A 322 -5.33 21.45 9.79
N GLY A 323 -6.30 22.18 9.27
CA GLY A 323 -7.71 21.83 9.45
C GLY A 323 -8.44 22.64 10.54
N PRO A 324 -9.71 22.29 10.81
CA PRO A 324 -10.42 21.20 10.11
C PRO A 324 -10.82 21.58 8.67
N TYR A 325 -11.10 20.56 7.86
CA TYR A 325 -11.63 20.69 6.48
C TYR A 325 -10.70 21.47 5.53
N ALA A 326 -9.40 21.28 5.65
CA ALA A 326 -8.43 21.77 4.70
C ALA A 326 -8.12 20.71 3.63
N HIS A 327 -7.81 21.15 2.41
CA HIS A 327 -7.40 20.27 1.33
C HIS A 327 -6.07 20.73 0.72
N LEU A 328 -4.99 20.01 1.01
CA LEU A 328 -3.67 20.24 0.43
C LEU A 328 -3.47 19.24 -0.70
N ARG A 329 -3.39 19.75 -1.93
CA ARG A 329 -3.26 18.97 -3.14
C ARG A 329 -1.83 19.00 -3.65
N GLY A 330 -1.42 18.02 -4.39
CA GLY A 330 -0.06 17.77 -4.87
C GLY A 330 0.83 18.99 -5.14
N GLY A 331 2.07 18.91 -4.67
CA GLY A 331 3.09 19.93 -4.83
C GLY A 331 3.00 21.08 -3.83
N VAL A 332 2.40 20.86 -2.65
CA VAL A 332 2.36 21.83 -1.55
C VAL A 332 3.58 21.66 -0.65
N LYS A 333 4.25 22.79 -0.34
CA LYS A 333 5.31 22.86 0.66
C LYS A 333 4.97 23.93 1.68
N LEU A 334 4.79 23.55 2.94
CA LEU A 334 4.55 24.48 4.06
C LEU A 334 5.80 24.60 4.94
N GLY A 335 6.21 25.84 5.19
CA GLY A 335 7.22 26.16 6.20
C GLY A 335 6.75 25.88 7.62
N GLU A 336 7.63 26.13 8.59
CA GLU A 336 7.36 25.89 10.00
C GLU A 336 6.30 26.82 10.58
N SER A 337 5.57 26.33 11.59
CA SER A 337 4.63 27.13 12.39
C SER A 337 3.53 27.78 11.57
N CYS A 338 3.15 27.19 10.46
CA CYS A 338 2.04 27.65 9.64
C CYS A 338 0.69 27.24 10.22
N ARG A 339 -0.36 27.99 9.86
CA ARG A 339 -1.74 27.65 10.15
C ARG A 339 -2.58 27.62 8.88
N VAL A 340 -3.10 26.44 8.55
CA VAL A 340 -4.07 26.23 7.47
C VAL A 340 -5.41 25.88 8.13
N GLY A 341 -6.42 26.71 7.98
CA GLY A 341 -7.69 26.52 8.69
C GLY A 341 -8.81 25.97 7.80
N ASN A 342 -10.04 26.28 8.20
CA ASN A 342 -11.25 25.69 7.62
C ASN A 342 -11.46 26.06 6.15
N PHE A 343 -11.75 25.05 5.34
CA PHE A 343 -12.10 25.22 3.92
C PHE A 343 -11.04 25.98 3.13
N VAL A 344 -9.78 25.75 3.46
CA VAL A 344 -8.64 26.26 2.70
C VAL A 344 -8.17 25.16 1.74
N GLU A 345 -8.13 25.47 0.46
CA GLU A 345 -7.56 24.62 -0.56
C GLU A 345 -6.23 25.19 -1.04
N ILE A 346 -5.19 24.35 -1.08
CA ILE A 346 -3.85 24.75 -1.54
C ILE A 346 -3.38 23.74 -2.59
N LYS A 347 -2.80 24.24 -3.69
CA LYS A 347 -2.30 23.40 -4.77
C LYS A 347 -1.04 23.98 -5.40
N LYS A 348 0.01 23.16 -5.60
CA LYS A 348 1.26 23.57 -6.25
C LYS A 348 1.78 24.91 -5.72
N THR A 349 1.89 25.04 -4.40
CA THR A 349 2.18 26.28 -3.71
C THR A 349 3.25 26.05 -2.65
N THR A 350 4.26 26.91 -2.63
CA THR A 350 5.28 26.98 -1.59
C THR A 350 4.97 28.13 -0.63
N ILE A 351 4.98 27.86 0.66
CA ILE A 351 4.58 28.80 1.71
C ILE A 351 5.66 28.87 2.76
N GLY A 352 6.16 30.09 3.02
CA GLY A 352 7.15 30.37 4.05
C GLY A 352 6.61 30.20 5.47
N SER A 353 7.52 30.23 6.44
CA SER A 353 7.22 29.96 7.84
C SER A 353 6.36 31.05 8.50
N ASN A 354 5.64 30.67 9.57
CA ASN A 354 4.77 31.55 10.35
C ASN A 354 3.65 32.19 9.54
N THR A 355 3.23 31.58 8.45
CA THR A 355 2.18 32.08 7.56
C THR A 355 0.82 31.54 7.98
N ASN A 356 -0.19 32.40 7.98
CA ASN A 356 -1.54 32.08 8.42
C ASN A 356 -2.55 32.21 7.28
N MET A 357 -3.39 31.20 7.09
CA MET A 357 -4.53 31.17 6.17
C MET A 357 -5.67 30.40 6.84
N ALA A 358 -6.51 31.10 7.56
CA ALA A 358 -7.41 30.45 8.51
C ALA A 358 -8.78 30.06 7.94
N HIS A 359 -9.24 30.67 6.84
CA HIS A 359 -10.63 30.52 6.41
C HIS A 359 -10.83 30.65 4.90
N LEU A 360 -11.60 29.72 4.29
CA LEU A 360 -12.30 29.87 3.01
C LEU A 360 -11.43 30.42 1.85
N SER A 361 -10.20 29.96 1.71
CA SER A 361 -9.26 30.55 0.74
C SER A 361 -8.81 29.51 -0.28
N TYR A 362 -8.51 29.95 -1.50
CA TYR A 362 -7.87 29.14 -2.52
C TYR A 362 -6.51 29.72 -2.91
N LEU A 363 -5.46 28.92 -2.74
CA LEU A 363 -4.10 29.27 -3.14
C LEU A 363 -3.58 28.23 -4.14
N GLY A 364 -3.49 28.63 -5.39
CA GLY A 364 -3.01 27.76 -6.47
C GLY A 364 -1.87 28.42 -7.26
N ASP A 365 -0.86 27.60 -7.62
CA ASP A 365 0.32 28.01 -8.40
C ASP A 365 0.96 29.29 -7.83
N ALA A 366 1.27 29.30 -6.51
CA ALA A 366 1.74 30.47 -5.80
C ALA A 366 3.02 30.24 -4.98
N THR A 367 3.71 31.33 -4.66
CA THR A 367 4.81 31.36 -3.70
C THR A 367 4.53 32.44 -2.66
N LEU A 368 4.49 32.06 -1.39
CA LEU A 368 4.31 32.96 -0.26
C LEU A 368 5.58 32.99 0.58
N GLY A 369 6.01 34.19 0.95
CA GLY A 369 7.10 34.38 1.90
C GLY A 369 6.69 34.09 3.35
N ASP A 370 7.60 34.39 4.29
CA ASP A 370 7.35 34.23 5.72
C ASP A 370 6.37 35.26 6.26
N ARG A 371 5.65 34.90 7.33
CA ARG A 371 4.77 35.82 8.09
C ARG A 371 3.68 36.46 7.23
N VAL A 372 3.26 35.80 6.17
CA VAL A 372 2.12 36.24 5.35
C VAL A 372 0.82 35.94 6.09
N ASN A 373 -0.15 36.80 6.00
CA ASN A 373 -1.50 36.59 6.53
C ASN A 373 -2.53 36.67 5.41
N ILE A 374 -3.12 35.52 5.08
CA ILE A 374 -4.18 35.41 4.08
C ILE A 374 -5.55 35.62 4.72
N GLY A 375 -6.23 36.69 4.32
CA GLY A 375 -7.59 37.02 4.76
C GLY A 375 -8.62 36.00 4.23
N ALA A 376 -9.72 35.86 4.98
CA ALA A 376 -10.80 34.94 4.60
C ALA A 376 -11.34 35.22 3.19
N GLY A 377 -11.55 34.22 2.39
CA GLY A 377 -12.06 34.35 1.01
C GLY A 377 -11.02 34.89 0.02
N THR A 378 -9.74 34.87 0.35
CA THR A 378 -8.68 35.23 -0.62
C THR A 378 -8.54 34.13 -1.68
N ILE A 379 -8.49 34.54 -2.95
CA ILE A 379 -8.37 33.66 -4.10
C ILE A 379 -7.22 34.12 -4.98
N THR A 380 -6.30 33.19 -5.33
CA THR A 380 -5.38 33.39 -6.44
C THR A 380 -6.09 32.95 -7.74
N ALA A 381 -6.48 33.91 -8.60
CA ALA A 381 -7.09 33.63 -9.89
C ALA A 381 -5.97 33.28 -10.89
N ASN A 382 -5.54 32.00 -10.83
CA ASN A 382 -4.34 31.49 -11.50
C ASN A 382 -4.56 30.89 -12.88
N TYR A 383 -5.79 30.90 -13.41
CA TYR A 383 -6.12 30.30 -14.70
C TYR A 383 -6.89 31.27 -15.60
N ASP A 384 -6.39 31.51 -16.80
CA ASP A 384 -6.98 32.43 -17.79
C ASP A 384 -7.92 31.78 -18.82
N GLY A 385 -8.23 30.48 -18.63
CA GLY A 385 -8.97 29.67 -19.59
C GLY A 385 -8.08 28.84 -20.54
N LYS A 386 -6.78 29.10 -20.58
CA LYS A 386 -5.80 28.40 -21.42
C LYS A 386 -4.57 27.94 -20.65
N GLN A 387 -4.00 28.84 -19.85
CA GLN A 387 -2.75 28.61 -19.14
C GLN A 387 -2.90 28.98 -17.64
N LYS A 388 -1.99 28.44 -16.84
CA LYS A 388 -1.87 28.78 -15.43
C LYS A 388 -0.74 29.80 -15.26
N HIS A 389 -0.98 30.77 -14.39
CA HIS A 389 -0.08 31.87 -14.08
C HIS A 389 0.27 31.85 -12.60
N HIS A 390 1.43 32.35 -12.28
CA HIS A 390 1.98 32.33 -10.93
C HIS A 390 1.66 33.59 -10.15
N THR A 391 1.39 33.40 -8.84
CA THR A 391 1.22 34.51 -7.87
C THR A 391 2.38 34.49 -6.89
N THR A 392 3.07 35.63 -6.72
CA THR A 392 4.09 35.81 -5.69
C THR A 392 3.58 36.76 -4.60
N ILE A 393 3.68 36.33 -3.36
CA ILE A 393 3.33 37.16 -2.17
C ILE A 393 4.55 37.18 -1.26
N GLU A 394 5.20 38.34 -1.20
CA GLU A 394 6.42 38.50 -0.40
C GLU A 394 6.13 38.53 1.11
N GLN A 395 7.20 38.36 1.89
CA GLN A 395 7.13 38.25 3.34
C GLN A 395 6.36 39.40 4.01
N GLY A 396 5.65 39.10 5.10
CA GLY A 396 4.94 40.08 5.93
C GLY A 396 3.68 40.67 5.32
N THR A 397 3.34 40.29 4.09
CA THR A 397 2.16 40.79 3.37
C THR A 397 0.86 40.25 3.98
N LYS A 398 -0.18 41.08 3.97
CA LYS A 398 -1.52 40.78 4.48
C LYS A 398 -2.57 41.01 3.40
N THR A 399 -3.38 40.00 3.09
CA THR A 399 -4.57 40.21 2.26
C THR A 399 -5.81 40.44 3.13
N GLY A 400 -6.63 41.41 2.74
CA GLY A 400 -7.95 41.57 3.34
C GLY A 400 -8.92 40.48 2.92
N SER A 401 -10.03 40.36 3.62
CA SER A 401 -11.06 39.36 3.29
C SER A 401 -11.64 39.59 1.91
N ASN A 402 -12.01 38.49 1.21
CA ASN A 402 -12.59 38.50 -0.15
C ASN A 402 -11.71 39.24 -1.17
N SER A 403 -10.41 39.11 -1.07
CA SER A 403 -9.46 39.61 -2.06
C SER A 403 -9.26 38.63 -3.18
N VAL A 404 -9.23 39.10 -4.43
CA VAL A 404 -8.89 38.31 -5.61
C VAL A 404 -7.57 38.81 -6.18
N LEU A 405 -6.59 37.92 -6.32
CA LEU A 405 -5.28 38.23 -6.90
C LEU A 405 -5.26 37.59 -8.30
N VAL A 406 -5.30 38.42 -9.34
CA VAL A 406 -5.33 37.95 -10.75
C VAL A 406 -3.91 37.75 -11.23
N ALA A 407 -3.53 36.49 -11.36
CA ALA A 407 -2.19 36.11 -11.81
C ALA A 407 -2.00 36.34 -13.34
N PRO A 408 -0.74 36.63 -13.81
CA PRO A 408 0.46 36.73 -13.00
C PRO A 408 0.52 38.02 -12.19
N ILE A 409 0.95 37.92 -10.90
CA ILE A 409 1.04 39.09 -10.04
C ILE A 409 2.07 38.89 -8.93
N THR A 410 2.75 39.97 -8.56
CA THR A 410 3.66 40.04 -7.40
C THR A 410 3.18 41.08 -6.41
N LEU A 411 2.95 40.66 -5.17
CA LEU A 411 2.78 41.52 -4.03
C LEU A 411 4.12 41.62 -3.30
N GLY A 412 4.69 42.82 -3.20
CA GLY A 412 5.94 43.09 -2.52
C GLY A 412 5.86 42.85 -1.00
N LYS A 413 6.96 43.12 -0.31
CA LYS A 413 7.08 42.91 1.15
C LYS A 413 6.17 43.85 1.92
N ASN A 414 5.58 43.36 3.02
CA ASN A 414 4.74 44.12 3.94
C ASN A 414 3.57 44.85 3.26
N VAL A 415 3.11 44.38 2.11
CA VAL A 415 1.92 44.93 1.44
C VAL A 415 0.68 44.61 2.26
N THR A 416 -0.25 45.58 2.30
CA THR A 416 -1.61 45.37 2.81
C THR A 416 -2.61 45.47 1.66
N VAL A 417 -3.38 44.44 1.40
CA VAL A 417 -4.48 44.47 0.44
C VAL A 417 -5.79 44.79 1.22
N ALA A 418 -6.50 45.83 0.83
CA ALA A 418 -7.79 46.17 1.44
C ALA A 418 -8.85 45.09 1.13
N ALA A 419 -9.72 44.77 2.07
CA ALA A 419 -10.79 43.80 1.89
C ALA A 419 -11.66 44.09 0.64
N GLY A 420 -12.09 43.06 -0.06
CA GLY A 420 -12.91 43.15 -1.27
C GLY A 420 -12.16 43.68 -2.53
N SER A 421 -10.83 43.70 -2.51
CA SER A 421 -10.02 44.19 -3.63
C SER A 421 -9.82 43.10 -4.71
N VAL A 422 -9.90 43.49 -5.97
CA VAL A 422 -9.46 42.71 -7.12
C VAL A 422 -8.16 43.32 -7.63
N VAL A 423 -7.02 42.66 -7.31
CA VAL A 423 -5.67 43.18 -7.65
C VAL A 423 -5.20 42.52 -8.93
N THR A 424 -4.86 43.34 -9.94
CA THR A 424 -4.52 42.92 -11.31
C THR A 424 -3.14 43.38 -11.77
N GLN A 425 -2.42 44.11 -10.91
CA GLN A 425 -1.08 44.65 -11.21
C GLN A 425 -0.17 44.44 -10.00
N ASP A 426 1.12 44.36 -10.26
CA ASP A 426 2.14 44.24 -9.21
C ASP A 426 2.07 45.38 -8.22
N VAL A 427 2.35 45.09 -6.94
CA VAL A 427 2.28 46.05 -5.83
C VAL A 427 3.66 46.16 -5.19
N ASN A 428 4.18 47.35 -5.09
CA ASN A 428 5.48 47.62 -4.47
C ASN A 428 5.47 47.42 -2.94
N ASP A 429 6.66 47.21 -2.38
CA ASP A 429 6.86 47.04 -0.93
C ASP A 429 6.20 48.10 -0.11
N ASN A 430 5.70 47.70 1.08
CA ASN A 430 5.11 48.58 2.11
C ASN A 430 3.87 49.38 1.66
N ALA A 431 3.22 48.98 0.58
CA ALA A 431 2.05 49.68 0.05
C ALA A 431 0.73 49.17 0.65
N LEU A 432 -0.25 50.05 0.73
CA LEU A 432 -1.67 49.72 0.87
C LEU A 432 -2.32 49.79 -0.51
N VAL A 433 -2.85 48.65 -0.98
CA VAL A 433 -3.62 48.62 -2.23
C VAL A 433 -5.12 48.54 -1.93
N VAL A 434 -5.90 49.39 -2.60
CA VAL A 434 -7.36 49.46 -2.52
C VAL A 434 -7.89 49.37 -3.96
N ALA A 435 -8.35 48.20 -4.35
CA ALA A 435 -8.84 47.95 -5.70
C ALA A 435 -10.31 47.51 -5.66
N ARG A 436 -11.18 48.40 -5.21
CA ARG A 436 -12.63 48.20 -5.11
C ARG A 436 -13.36 49.52 -5.31
N SER A 437 -14.65 49.48 -5.66
CA SER A 437 -15.51 50.63 -5.79
C SER A 437 -15.69 51.33 -4.43
N ARG A 438 -15.88 52.70 -4.48
CA ARG A 438 -16.29 53.43 -3.28
C ARG A 438 -17.74 53.06 -2.91
N GLN A 439 -18.00 53.00 -1.63
CA GLN A 439 -19.35 52.75 -1.13
C GLN A 439 -20.29 53.88 -1.61
N LYS A 440 -21.45 53.50 -2.08
CA LYS A 440 -22.55 54.40 -2.42
C LYS A 440 -23.74 54.04 -1.57
N GLU A 441 -24.27 55.00 -0.85
CA GLU A 441 -25.53 54.87 -0.10
C GLU A 441 -26.68 55.40 -0.97
N ILE A 442 -27.81 54.69 -0.97
CA ILE A 442 -29.07 55.11 -1.59
C ILE A 442 -30.07 55.19 -0.44
N PRO A 443 -30.32 56.42 0.05
CA PRO A 443 -31.30 56.63 1.14
C PRO A 443 -32.70 56.20 0.72
N ASP A 444 -33.52 55.77 1.67
CA ASP A 444 -34.92 55.40 1.50
C ASP A 444 -35.21 54.34 0.43
N TRP A 445 -34.28 53.40 0.23
CA TRP A 445 -34.38 52.29 -0.75
C TRP A 445 -35.66 51.45 -0.58
N HIS A 446 -36.16 51.34 0.65
CA HIS A 446 -37.35 50.56 1.02
C HIS A 446 -38.54 51.46 1.38
N GLN A 447 -38.71 52.58 0.72
CA GLN A 447 -39.99 53.32 0.85
C GLN A 447 -41.08 52.55 0.11
N GLU A 448 -42.13 52.16 0.83
CA GLU A 448 -43.36 51.57 0.26
C GLU A 448 -44.15 52.62 -0.55
#